data_df5d4605f086f0333203edac4d4484fc
#
_entry.id   df5d4605f086f0333203edac4d4484fc
#
_cell.length_a   1.000
_cell.length_b   1.000
_cell.length_c   1.000
_cell.angle_alpha   90.00
_cell.angle_beta   90.00
_cell.angle_gamma   90.00
#
_symmetry.space_group_name_H-M   'P 1'
#
loop_
_entity.id
_entity.type
_entity.pdbx_description
1 polymer ?
#
loop_
_entity_poly.entity_id
_entity_poly.type
_entity_poly.pdbx_seq_one_letter_code
_entity_poly.pdbx_strand_id
1 'polypeptide(L)'
;MARFLFTCWSFPGHVFQPMAIAHVLRERGHQCAFYSGPRAARTVEGENFPFFPSDKAEEDAMYDFMFAPEQTRTVNWRTMLQFSSTIQRWLLGSIPQQVRDLERIAAGWHPDVVVTEQNMWAPMLVLHEKQHIPVAVLGYISCFVPGPDAPLFGLGLPAPRNWYTRLLTRSVWLGTAPFRAGYRRSANEIRRRYNLPPLRTSVLEFTGTMPLYLVMGTSEFDYERKDLPRSVKYVGACLWDKLRHERPSDWLEELPKDQPWVHASEGTVHVVSPFVLSAAARGLANLPMQVILTTGGNREPSELDLGPIAPNVHVVRWVSHTELLPRLAVMITTGGSATVQTTLRAGVPLIVIPTDWDKPDIARRVVETGAGVSLTPAQCTPQRLRAAVEHVLSTPSFRQNAQRMAAAFARYGGPPAAADLLERLAAGRIPA
;
A
#
# COMPACT_ATOMS: atom_id res chain seq x y z
N MET A 1 18.93 -19.61 13.30
CA MET A 1 18.26 -19.70 11.99
C MET A 1 16.78 -19.88 12.27
N ALA A 2 15.93 -19.01 11.74
CA ALA A 2 14.47 -19.06 11.90
C ALA A 2 13.79 -19.12 10.53
N ARG A 3 12.51 -19.53 10.49
CA ARG A 3 11.68 -19.66 9.28
C ARG A 3 10.55 -18.65 9.32
N PHE A 4 10.48 -17.76 8.31
CA PHE A 4 9.47 -16.71 8.19
C PHE A 4 8.56 -16.98 6.99
N LEU A 5 7.28 -17.22 7.24
CA LEU A 5 6.28 -17.37 6.19
C LEU A 5 5.59 -16.03 5.94
N PHE A 6 5.84 -15.44 4.79
CA PHE A 6 5.16 -14.22 4.35
C PHE A 6 3.84 -14.57 3.69
N THR A 7 2.74 -13.91 4.10
CA THR A 7 1.43 -14.11 3.52
C THR A 7 0.89 -12.77 3.00
N CYS A 8 0.61 -12.68 1.72
CA CYS A 8 0.17 -11.45 1.06
C CYS A 8 -0.71 -11.74 -0.16
N TRP A 9 -1.51 -10.76 -0.55
CA TRP A 9 -2.22 -10.79 -1.82
C TRP A 9 -1.25 -10.66 -3.00
N SER A 10 -1.60 -11.19 -4.15
CA SER A 10 -0.71 -11.28 -5.33
C SER A 10 -0.54 -9.97 -6.11
N PHE A 11 -1.09 -8.86 -5.62
CA PHE A 11 -0.83 -7.56 -6.23
C PHE A 11 0.64 -7.14 -6.07
N PRO A 12 1.29 -6.59 -7.11
CA PRO A 12 2.70 -6.21 -7.03
C PRO A 12 3.04 -5.34 -5.83
N GLY A 13 2.21 -4.33 -5.50
CA GLY A 13 2.41 -3.46 -4.34
C GLY A 13 2.38 -4.19 -3.00
N HIS A 14 1.68 -5.34 -2.92
CA HIS A 14 1.57 -6.17 -1.72
C HIS A 14 2.70 -7.21 -1.62
N VAL A 15 3.29 -7.61 -2.76
CA VAL A 15 4.40 -8.58 -2.81
C VAL A 15 5.75 -7.90 -2.62
N PHE A 16 5.96 -6.71 -3.18
CA PHE A 16 7.28 -6.07 -3.23
C PHE A 16 7.78 -5.62 -1.86
N GLN A 17 6.91 -5.12 -0.99
CA GLN A 17 7.32 -4.66 0.33
C GLN A 17 7.73 -5.80 1.27
N PRO A 18 6.95 -6.90 1.41
CA PRO A 18 7.40 -8.10 2.10
C PRO A 18 8.69 -8.68 1.52
N MET A 19 8.85 -8.64 0.18
CA MET A 19 10.05 -9.11 -0.51
C MET A 19 11.32 -8.39 -0.04
N ALA A 20 11.25 -7.07 0.14
CA ALA A 20 12.37 -6.29 0.67
C ALA A 20 12.82 -6.78 2.05
N ILE A 21 11.88 -7.13 2.92
CA ILE A 21 12.17 -7.65 4.26
C ILE A 21 12.72 -9.08 4.18
N ALA A 22 12.13 -9.92 3.32
CA ALA A 22 12.56 -11.32 3.14
C ALA A 22 14.01 -11.42 2.62
N HIS A 23 14.42 -10.50 1.73
CA HIS A 23 15.82 -10.44 1.28
C HIS A 23 16.79 -10.19 2.44
N VAL A 24 16.50 -9.21 3.31
CA VAL A 24 17.35 -8.91 4.47
C VAL A 24 17.42 -10.10 5.42
N LEU A 25 16.29 -10.74 5.71
CA LEU A 25 16.26 -11.94 6.56
C LEU A 25 17.06 -13.09 5.96
N ARG A 26 16.96 -13.30 4.64
CA ARG A 26 17.75 -14.33 3.93
C ARG A 26 19.25 -14.03 3.97
N GLU A 27 19.66 -12.78 3.77
CA GLU A 27 21.06 -12.35 3.89
C GLU A 27 21.63 -12.58 5.30
N ARG A 28 20.75 -12.56 6.33
CA ARG A 28 21.11 -12.88 7.72
C ARG A 28 21.05 -14.38 8.05
N GLY A 29 20.83 -15.23 7.05
CA GLY A 29 20.84 -16.69 7.21
C GLY A 29 19.52 -17.30 7.67
N HIS A 30 18.40 -16.58 7.57
CA HIS A 30 17.06 -17.11 7.83
C HIS A 30 16.43 -17.72 6.58
N GLN A 31 15.43 -18.59 6.76
CA GLN A 31 14.62 -19.13 5.67
C GLN A 31 13.35 -18.31 5.55
N CYS A 32 13.02 -17.90 4.32
CA CYS A 32 11.81 -17.17 4.01
C CYS A 32 11.03 -17.89 2.91
N ALA A 33 9.71 -17.93 3.02
CA ALA A 33 8.81 -18.47 2.01
C ALA A 33 7.59 -17.57 1.88
N PHE A 34 6.86 -17.71 0.77
CA PHE A 34 5.68 -16.90 0.49
C PHE A 34 4.45 -17.77 0.25
N TYR A 35 3.32 -17.39 0.86
CA TYR A 35 1.99 -17.83 0.53
C TYR A 35 1.22 -16.67 -0.10
N SER A 36 0.83 -16.83 -1.35
CA SER A 36 0.15 -15.79 -2.12
C SER A 36 -0.63 -16.38 -3.30
N GLY A 37 -1.41 -15.56 -4.01
CA GLY A 37 -2.08 -15.97 -5.22
C GLY A 37 -1.09 -16.38 -6.33
N PRO A 38 -1.50 -17.32 -7.23
CA PRO A 38 -0.64 -17.82 -8.31
C PRO A 38 0.04 -16.78 -9.18
N ARG A 39 -0.57 -15.60 -9.34
CA ARG A 39 0.01 -14.49 -10.13
C ARG A 39 1.31 -13.93 -9.53
N ALA A 40 1.54 -14.13 -8.22
CA ALA A 40 2.79 -13.73 -7.57
C ALA A 40 3.95 -14.73 -7.82
N ALA A 41 3.67 -15.95 -8.26
CA ALA A 41 4.65 -17.03 -8.39
C ALA A 41 5.90 -16.59 -9.16
N ARG A 42 5.73 -16.06 -10.37
CA ARG A 42 6.87 -15.63 -11.20
C ARG A 42 7.78 -14.61 -10.50
N THR A 43 7.21 -13.74 -9.70
CA THR A 43 7.97 -12.72 -8.97
C THR A 43 8.73 -13.33 -7.80
N VAL A 44 8.07 -14.18 -7.01
CA VAL A 44 8.64 -14.79 -5.80
C VAL A 44 9.71 -15.83 -6.16
N GLU A 45 9.39 -16.74 -7.09
CA GLU A 45 10.30 -17.78 -7.55
C GLU A 45 11.49 -17.19 -8.32
N GLY A 46 11.27 -16.10 -9.08
CA GLY A 46 12.33 -15.36 -9.75
C GLY A 46 13.37 -14.76 -8.80
N GLU A 47 12.99 -14.54 -7.52
CA GLU A 47 13.89 -14.11 -6.44
C GLU A 47 14.40 -15.30 -5.60
N ASN A 48 14.17 -16.54 -6.04
CA ASN A 48 14.60 -17.78 -5.38
C ASN A 48 14.03 -17.95 -3.96
N PHE A 49 12.75 -17.57 -3.74
CA PHE A 49 12.02 -17.91 -2.53
C PHE A 49 11.05 -19.06 -2.79
N PRO A 50 10.92 -20.03 -1.85
CA PRO A 50 9.84 -21.02 -1.88
C PRO A 50 8.47 -20.35 -1.95
N PHE A 51 7.60 -20.84 -2.83
CA PHE A 51 6.28 -20.32 -3.08
C PHE A 51 5.20 -21.36 -2.82
N PHE A 52 4.19 -20.97 -2.05
CA PHE A 52 2.99 -21.77 -1.79
C PHE A 52 1.79 -21.04 -2.39
N PRO A 53 1.18 -21.56 -3.45
CA PRO A 53 0.04 -20.91 -4.09
C PRO A 53 -1.23 -21.02 -3.23
N SER A 54 -1.99 -19.94 -3.15
CA SER A 54 -3.39 -19.96 -2.70
C SER A 54 -4.30 -20.47 -3.80
N ASP A 55 -5.60 -20.62 -3.48
CA ASP A 55 -6.60 -21.05 -4.45
C ASP A 55 -6.73 -20.05 -5.62
N LYS A 56 -6.62 -20.57 -6.85
CA LYS A 56 -6.69 -19.75 -8.07
C LYS A 56 -8.06 -19.14 -8.29
N ALA A 57 -9.14 -19.84 -7.94
CA ALA A 57 -10.49 -19.34 -8.14
C ALA A 57 -10.79 -18.17 -7.19
N GLU A 58 -10.24 -18.19 -5.96
CA GLU A 58 -10.32 -17.05 -5.04
C GLU A 58 -9.55 -15.85 -5.59
N GLU A 59 -8.35 -16.07 -6.15
CA GLU A 59 -7.55 -15.00 -6.76
C GLU A 59 -8.27 -14.40 -7.95
N ASP A 60 -8.80 -15.21 -8.86
CA ASP A 60 -9.50 -14.73 -10.06
C ASP A 60 -10.75 -13.93 -9.66
N ALA A 61 -11.55 -14.41 -8.70
CA ALA A 61 -12.70 -13.65 -8.19
C ALA A 61 -12.34 -12.32 -7.55
N MET A 62 -11.18 -12.26 -6.86
CA MET A 62 -10.64 -11.01 -6.32
C MET A 62 -10.23 -10.05 -7.44
N TYR A 63 -9.54 -10.53 -8.46
CA TYR A 63 -9.13 -9.70 -9.58
C TYR A 63 -10.33 -9.17 -10.36
N ASP A 64 -11.33 -10.01 -10.64
CA ASP A 64 -12.57 -9.59 -11.29
C ASP A 64 -13.28 -8.49 -10.50
N PHE A 65 -13.29 -8.59 -9.17
CA PHE A 65 -13.83 -7.55 -8.30
C PHE A 65 -13.01 -6.27 -8.35
N MET A 66 -11.68 -6.37 -8.23
CA MET A 66 -10.77 -5.21 -8.17
C MET A 66 -10.71 -4.42 -9.48
N PHE A 67 -10.91 -5.09 -10.61
CA PHE A 67 -10.82 -4.50 -11.95
C PHE A 67 -12.19 -4.29 -12.62
N ALA A 68 -13.29 -4.48 -11.89
CA ALA A 68 -14.63 -4.24 -12.42
C ALA A 68 -14.80 -2.77 -12.87
N PRO A 69 -15.31 -2.52 -14.09
CA PRO A 69 -15.41 -1.16 -14.67
C PRO A 69 -16.28 -0.17 -13.86
N GLU A 70 -17.20 -0.69 -13.09
CA GLU A 70 -18.20 0.10 -12.34
C GLU A 70 -17.64 0.79 -11.08
N GLN A 71 -16.47 0.35 -10.58
CA GLN A 71 -15.95 0.81 -9.29
C GLN A 71 -15.28 2.20 -9.33
N THR A 72 -15.08 2.78 -10.50
CA THR A 72 -14.31 4.02 -10.67
C THR A 72 -15.16 5.30 -10.58
N ARG A 73 -16.48 5.23 -10.39
CA ARG A 73 -17.32 6.38 -10.81
C ARG A 73 -18.07 7.17 -9.76
N THR A 74 -18.51 6.61 -8.64
CA THR A 74 -19.17 7.45 -7.60
C THR A 74 -19.32 6.70 -6.29
N VAL A 75 -18.71 7.20 -5.24
CA VAL A 75 -18.99 6.73 -3.87
C VAL A 75 -20.33 7.33 -3.43
N ASN A 76 -21.39 6.57 -3.55
CA ASN A 76 -22.67 6.86 -2.91
C ASN A 76 -22.98 5.79 -1.84
N TRP A 77 -23.99 6.02 -0.99
CA TRP A 77 -24.32 5.12 0.10
C TRP A 77 -24.67 3.67 -0.36
N ARG A 78 -25.25 3.52 -1.57
CA ARG A 78 -25.57 2.19 -2.14
C ARG A 78 -24.33 1.47 -2.62
N THR A 79 -23.44 2.15 -3.33
CA THR A 79 -22.15 1.59 -3.76
C THR A 79 -21.27 1.28 -2.56
N MET A 80 -21.32 2.08 -1.49
CA MET A 80 -20.61 1.82 -0.25
C MET A 80 -21.14 0.57 0.48
N LEU A 81 -22.46 0.33 0.47
CA LEU A 81 -23.07 -0.89 1.00
C LEU A 81 -22.67 -2.13 0.21
N GLN A 82 -22.75 -2.08 -1.11
CA GLN A 82 -22.36 -3.16 -2.01
C GLN A 82 -20.86 -3.46 -1.87
N PHE A 83 -20.03 -2.43 -1.86
CA PHE A 83 -18.59 -2.54 -1.65
C PHE A 83 -18.27 -3.19 -0.30
N SER A 84 -18.90 -2.73 0.80
CA SER A 84 -18.72 -3.33 2.12
C SER A 84 -19.12 -4.79 2.17
N SER A 85 -20.25 -5.17 1.56
CA SER A 85 -20.71 -6.56 1.54
C SER A 85 -19.82 -7.47 0.69
N THR A 86 -19.26 -6.96 -0.39
CA THR A 86 -18.35 -7.71 -1.26
C THR A 86 -16.99 -7.89 -0.62
N ILE A 87 -16.45 -6.82 -0.01
CA ILE A 87 -15.21 -6.92 0.78
C ILE A 87 -15.38 -7.90 1.95
N GLN A 88 -16.52 -7.83 2.66
CA GLN A 88 -16.79 -8.77 3.75
C GLN A 88 -16.79 -10.22 3.25
N ARG A 89 -17.48 -10.50 2.15
CA ARG A 89 -17.50 -11.84 1.54
C ARG A 89 -16.11 -12.28 1.10
N TRP A 90 -15.34 -11.40 0.50
CA TRP A 90 -13.99 -11.71 0.06
C TRP A 90 -13.02 -11.91 1.23
N LEU A 91 -12.83 -10.90 2.09
CA LEU A 91 -11.83 -10.97 3.19
C LEU A 91 -12.16 -12.05 4.24
N LEU A 92 -13.44 -12.26 4.55
CA LEU A 92 -13.87 -13.27 5.51
C LEU A 92 -14.19 -14.62 4.85
N GLY A 93 -14.71 -14.60 3.63
CA GLY A 93 -15.05 -15.82 2.90
C GLY A 93 -13.85 -16.66 2.49
N SER A 94 -12.71 -16.02 2.22
CA SER A 94 -11.46 -16.69 1.87
C SER A 94 -10.76 -17.35 3.09
N ILE A 95 -11.09 -16.94 4.33
CA ILE A 95 -10.40 -17.43 5.53
C ILE A 95 -10.40 -18.95 5.67
N PRO A 96 -11.52 -19.67 5.49
CA PRO A 96 -11.52 -21.13 5.66
C PRO A 96 -10.56 -21.86 4.72
N GLN A 97 -10.42 -21.39 3.48
CA GLN A 97 -9.47 -21.97 2.53
C GLN A 97 -8.03 -21.63 2.92
N GLN A 98 -7.77 -20.36 3.20
CA GLN A 98 -6.45 -19.91 3.65
C GLN A 98 -6.00 -20.65 4.91
N VAL A 99 -6.89 -20.88 5.87
CA VAL A 99 -6.56 -21.66 7.09
C VAL A 99 -6.13 -23.07 6.74
N ARG A 100 -6.87 -23.79 5.86
CA ARG A 100 -6.48 -25.13 5.43
C ARG A 100 -5.11 -25.17 4.77
N ASP A 101 -4.84 -24.19 3.89
CA ASP A 101 -3.54 -24.08 3.21
C ASP A 101 -2.41 -23.79 4.21
N LEU A 102 -2.62 -22.82 5.08
CA LEU A 102 -1.62 -22.41 6.09
C LEU A 102 -1.35 -23.50 7.12
N GLU A 103 -2.36 -24.31 7.51
CA GLU A 103 -2.16 -25.47 8.38
C GLU A 103 -1.32 -26.54 7.70
N ARG A 104 -1.56 -26.82 6.40
CA ARG A 104 -0.74 -27.74 5.62
C ARG A 104 0.72 -27.25 5.48
N ILE A 105 0.89 -25.95 5.21
CA ILE A 105 2.21 -25.33 5.13
C ILE A 105 2.89 -25.39 6.49
N ALA A 106 2.21 -25.06 7.58
CA ALA A 106 2.74 -25.13 8.93
C ALA A 106 3.20 -26.53 9.29
N ALA A 107 2.43 -27.57 8.93
CA ALA A 107 2.78 -28.97 9.19
C ALA A 107 3.98 -29.46 8.36
N GLY A 108 4.22 -28.93 7.16
CA GLY A 108 5.32 -29.36 6.29
C GLY A 108 6.56 -28.47 6.36
N TRP A 109 6.38 -27.16 6.51
CA TRP A 109 7.47 -26.19 6.46
C TRP A 109 7.87 -25.63 7.82
N HIS A 110 7.01 -25.76 8.86
CA HIS A 110 7.25 -25.35 10.25
C HIS A 110 7.75 -23.90 10.40
N PRO A 111 6.95 -22.89 10.07
CA PRO A 111 7.34 -21.49 10.28
C PRO A 111 7.44 -21.13 11.76
N ASP A 112 8.49 -20.42 12.15
CA ASP A 112 8.64 -19.85 13.49
C ASP A 112 7.79 -18.58 13.65
N VAL A 113 7.56 -17.84 12.54
CA VAL A 113 6.75 -16.62 12.51
C VAL A 113 5.98 -16.58 11.19
N VAL A 114 4.70 -16.23 11.26
CA VAL A 114 3.92 -15.83 10.08
C VAL A 114 3.91 -14.30 9.99
N VAL A 115 4.36 -13.77 8.85
CA VAL A 115 4.37 -12.34 8.55
C VAL A 115 3.27 -12.06 7.54
N THR A 116 2.17 -11.47 7.99
CA THR A 116 0.96 -11.29 7.18
C THR A 116 0.71 -9.83 6.84
N GLU A 117 0.20 -9.54 5.67
CA GLU A 117 -0.31 -8.21 5.40
C GLU A 117 -1.61 -7.94 6.16
N GLN A 118 -1.89 -6.67 6.43
CA GLN A 118 -3.03 -6.21 7.23
C GLN A 118 -4.41 -6.64 6.71
N ASN A 119 -4.53 -6.99 5.43
CA ASN A 119 -5.79 -7.39 4.78
C ASN A 119 -5.90 -8.92 4.57
N MET A 120 -4.92 -9.72 4.97
CA MET A 120 -4.99 -11.17 4.94
C MET A 120 -5.26 -11.69 6.36
N TRP A 121 -6.53 -11.95 6.68
CA TRP A 121 -6.99 -12.10 8.06
C TRP A 121 -6.91 -13.53 8.62
N ALA A 122 -6.73 -14.54 7.80
CA ALA A 122 -6.65 -15.92 8.27
C ALA A 122 -5.54 -16.17 9.31
N PRO A 123 -4.31 -15.66 9.13
CA PRO A 123 -3.26 -15.79 10.14
C PRO A 123 -3.64 -15.16 11.48
N MET A 124 -4.25 -13.98 11.45
CA MET A 124 -4.59 -13.23 12.65
C MET A 124 -5.83 -13.77 13.37
N LEU A 125 -6.89 -14.08 12.62
CA LEU A 125 -8.18 -14.48 13.20
C LEU A 125 -8.23 -15.95 13.65
N VAL A 126 -7.40 -16.81 13.10
CA VAL A 126 -7.46 -18.25 13.36
C VAL A 126 -6.10 -18.86 13.68
N LEU A 127 -5.10 -18.70 12.77
CA LEU A 127 -3.88 -19.48 12.86
C LEU A 127 -3.07 -19.15 14.12
N HIS A 128 -2.98 -17.87 14.49
CA HIS A 128 -2.23 -17.40 15.66
C HIS A 128 -2.66 -18.13 16.94
N GLU A 129 -3.96 -18.16 17.25
CA GLU A 129 -4.45 -18.81 18.44
C GLU A 129 -4.56 -20.33 18.31
N LYS A 130 -4.88 -20.85 17.10
CA LYS A 130 -5.07 -22.28 16.89
C LYS A 130 -3.75 -23.07 16.85
N GLN A 131 -2.71 -22.49 16.22
CA GLN A 131 -1.41 -23.14 16.02
C GLN A 131 -0.33 -22.60 16.97
N HIS A 132 -0.64 -21.57 17.77
CA HIS A 132 0.31 -20.88 18.65
C HIS A 132 1.56 -20.36 17.91
N ILE A 133 1.43 -20.05 16.60
CA ILE A 133 2.49 -19.45 15.81
C ILE A 133 2.43 -17.93 15.97
N PRO A 134 3.52 -17.25 16.35
CA PRO A 134 3.55 -15.79 16.41
C PRO A 134 3.24 -15.16 15.05
N VAL A 135 2.36 -14.15 15.06
CA VAL A 135 1.97 -13.41 13.86
C VAL A 135 2.49 -11.99 13.95
N ALA A 136 3.25 -11.57 12.93
CA ALA A 136 3.60 -10.18 12.67
C ALA A 136 2.73 -9.64 11.54
N VAL A 137 2.16 -8.45 11.72
CA VAL A 137 1.34 -7.78 10.69
C VAL A 137 2.16 -6.72 9.97
N LEU A 138 2.06 -6.65 8.66
CA LEU A 138 2.60 -5.58 7.84
C LEU A 138 1.48 -4.62 7.44
N GLY A 139 1.60 -3.36 7.85
CA GLY A 139 0.66 -2.30 7.53
C GLY A 139 1.35 -1.15 6.79
N TYR A 140 0.57 -0.41 6.00
CA TYR A 140 1.08 0.73 5.23
C TYR A 140 0.95 2.05 5.99
N ILE A 141 -0.12 2.19 6.75
CA ILE A 141 -0.45 3.31 7.63
C ILE A 141 -1.19 2.80 8.86
N SER A 142 -1.19 3.55 9.96
CA SER A 142 -1.76 3.09 11.23
C SER A 142 -3.29 3.13 11.31
N CYS A 143 -4.00 3.62 10.30
CA CYS A 143 -5.48 3.69 10.32
C CYS A 143 -6.17 2.31 10.34
N PHE A 144 -5.45 1.24 10.04
CA PHE A 144 -5.92 -0.14 10.22
C PHE A 144 -5.88 -0.61 11.68
N VAL A 145 -5.27 0.16 12.57
CA VAL A 145 -5.35 -0.03 14.03
C VAL A 145 -6.27 1.07 14.56
N PRO A 146 -7.59 0.83 14.67
CA PRO A 146 -8.53 1.86 15.04
C PRO A 146 -8.33 2.32 16.48
N GLY A 147 -8.69 3.58 16.72
CA GLY A 147 -8.64 4.21 18.02
C GLY A 147 -9.26 5.60 17.98
N PRO A 148 -9.39 6.28 19.12
CA PRO A 148 -10.03 7.59 19.20
C PRO A 148 -9.31 8.69 18.41
N ASP A 149 -8.02 8.51 18.15
CA ASP A 149 -7.17 9.43 17.39
C ASP A 149 -6.97 8.98 15.93
N ALA A 150 -7.68 7.94 15.47
CA ALA A 150 -7.59 7.43 14.11
C ALA A 150 -8.84 7.76 13.29
N PRO A 151 -8.74 8.49 12.18
CA PRO A 151 -9.78 8.52 11.19
C PRO A 151 -10.06 7.13 10.62
N LEU A 152 -11.31 6.87 10.27
CA LEU A 152 -11.67 5.59 9.66
C LEU A 152 -11.03 5.45 8.28
N PHE A 153 -10.50 4.26 8.01
CA PHE A 153 -9.85 3.88 6.77
C PHE A 153 -10.70 4.16 5.52
N GLY A 154 -10.05 4.64 4.46
CA GLY A 154 -10.61 4.80 3.12
C GLY A 154 -11.38 6.09 2.86
N LEU A 155 -11.55 6.96 3.86
CA LEU A 155 -12.37 8.16 3.74
C LEU A 155 -11.57 9.45 3.53
N GLY A 156 -10.24 9.41 3.64
CA GLY A 156 -9.39 10.60 3.49
C GLY A 156 -9.70 11.71 4.51
N LEU A 157 -10.15 11.33 5.70
CA LEU A 157 -10.51 12.29 6.75
C LEU A 157 -9.25 12.98 7.31
N PRO A 158 -9.37 14.26 7.76
CA PRO A 158 -8.27 14.96 8.39
C PRO A 158 -7.87 14.33 9.73
N ALA A 159 -6.61 14.54 10.12
CA ALA A 159 -6.16 14.18 11.45
C ALA A 159 -7.01 14.84 12.55
N PRO A 160 -7.37 14.15 13.64
CA PRO A 160 -8.24 14.68 14.69
C PRO A 160 -7.46 15.62 15.64
N ARG A 161 -6.90 16.72 15.09
CA ARG A 161 -6.06 17.68 15.82
C ARG A 161 -6.84 18.68 16.67
N ASN A 162 -8.08 19.01 16.27
CA ASN A 162 -8.94 19.98 16.95
C ASN A 162 -10.32 19.37 17.28
N TRP A 163 -11.13 20.11 18.06
CA TRP A 163 -12.44 19.61 18.49
C TRP A 163 -13.35 19.21 17.33
N TYR A 164 -13.34 19.97 16.23
CA TYR A 164 -14.18 19.73 15.05
C TYR A 164 -13.75 18.42 14.34
N THR A 165 -12.48 18.24 14.04
CA THR A 165 -11.98 17.04 13.38
C THR A 165 -12.12 15.80 14.28
N ARG A 166 -12.00 15.94 15.61
CA ARG A 166 -12.31 14.88 16.58
C ARG A 166 -13.80 14.51 16.57
N LEU A 167 -14.68 15.52 16.54
CA LEU A 167 -16.12 15.27 16.46
C LEU A 167 -16.47 14.56 15.14
N LEU A 168 -15.92 14.98 14.03
CA LEU A 168 -16.09 14.33 12.73
C LEU A 168 -15.66 12.86 12.78
N THR A 169 -14.44 12.57 13.28
CA THR A 169 -13.92 11.21 13.42
C THR A 169 -14.84 10.35 14.28
N ARG A 170 -15.30 10.87 15.42
CA ARG A 170 -16.22 10.16 16.32
C ARG A 170 -17.60 9.91 15.68
N SER A 171 -18.14 10.89 14.97
CA SER A 171 -19.43 10.76 14.28
C SER A 171 -19.38 9.68 13.20
N VAL A 172 -18.31 9.66 12.40
CA VAL A 172 -18.08 8.62 11.39
C VAL A 172 -17.90 7.26 12.05
N TRP A 173 -17.14 7.19 13.14
CA TRP A 173 -16.96 5.96 13.90
C TRP A 173 -18.30 5.42 14.43
N LEU A 174 -19.14 6.25 15.00
CA LEU A 174 -20.47 5.85 15.47
C LEU A 174 -21.38 5.43 14.31
N GLY A 175 -21.42 6.20 13.22
CA GLY A 175 -22.23 5.88 12.05
C GLY A 175 -21.86 4.56 11.36
N THR A 176 -20.61 4.12 11.48
CA THR A 176 -20.14 2.85 10.91
C THR A 176 -20.24 1.67 11.88
N ALA A 177 -20.73 1.85 13.10
CA ALA A 177 -20.86 0.78 14.09
C ALA A 177 -21.65 -0.45 13.61
N PRO A 178 -22.77 -0.33 12.85
CA PRO A 178 -23.49 -1.50 12.35
C PRO A 178 -22.64 -2.36 11.40
N PHE A 179 -21.83 -1.73 10.53
CA PHE A 179 -20.92 -2.43 9.63
C PHE A 179 -19.85 -3.21 10.40
N ARG A 180 -19.19 -2.55 11.36
CA ARG A 180 -18.19 -3.21 12.21
C ARG A 180 -18.78 -4.37 13.00
N ALA A 181 -20.03 -4.24 13.48
CA ALA A 181 -20.74 -5.31 14.14
C ALA A 181 -21.03 -6.48 13.20
N GLY A 182 -21.35 -6.20 11.93
CA GLY A 182 -21.51 -7.21 10.87
C GLY A 182 -20.23 -8.01 10.65
N TYR A 183 -19.12 -7.31 10.41
CA TYR A 183 -17.80 -7.95 10.27
C TYR A 183 -17.43 -8.82 11.47
N ARG A 184 -17.66 -8.32 12.69
CA ARG A 184 -17.41 -9.09 13.93
C ARG A 184 -18.27 -10.35 14.02
N ARG A 185 -19.56 -10.29 13.65
CA ARG A 185 -20.44 -11.49 13.65
C ARG A 185 -19.92 -12.54 12.70
N SER A 186 -19.61 -12.17 11.46
CA SER A 186 -19.08 -13.11 10.47
C SER A 186 -17.71 -13.68 10.87
N ALA A 187 -16.84 -12.87 11.45
CA ALA A 187 -15.58 -13.36 12.00
C ALA A 187 -15.80 -14.35 13.15
N ASN A 188 -16.76 -14.09 14.03
CA ASN A 188 -17.11 -14.99 15.14
C ASN A 188 -17.74 -16.31 14.66
N GLU A 189 -18.49 -16.30 13.57
CA GLU A 189 -18.98 -17.54 12.96
C GLU A 189 -17.82 -18.39 12.43
N ILE A 190 -16.82 -17.77 11.82
CA ILE A 190 -15.62 -18.47 11.37
C ILE A 190 -14.87 -19.03 12.59
N ARG A 191 -14.55 -18.18 13.59
CA ARG A 191 -13.81 -18.60 14.79
C ARG A 191 -14.46 -19.76 15.52
N ARG A 192 -15.80 -19.76 15.63
CA ARG A 192 -16.57 -20.87 16.22
C ARG A 192 -16.32 -22.19 15.51
N ARG A 193 -16.16 -22.22 14.17
CA ARG A 193 -15.83 -23.44 13.41
C ARG A 193 -14.47 -24.04 13.79
N TYR A 194 -13.58 -23.21 14.34
CA TYR A 194 -12.25 -23.60 14.81
C TYR A 194 -12.15 -23.72 16.34
N ASN A 195 -13.29 -23.69 17.06
CA ASN A 195 -13.38 -23.75 18.53
C ASN A 195 -12.61 -22.61 19.23
N LEU A 196 -12.53 -21.43 18.61
CA LEU A 196 -11.89 -20.25 19.15
C LEU A 196 -12.91 -19.34 19.90
N PRO A 197 -12.49 -18.63 20.94
CA PRO A 197 -13.37 -17.71 21.65
C PRO A 197 -13.81 -16.55 20.73
N PRO A 198 -15.04 -16.02 20.93
CA PRO A 198 -15.54 -14.94 20.12
C PRO A 198 -14.77 -13.63 20.36
N LEU A 199 -14.60 -12.84 19.30
CA LEU A 199 -14.05 -11.48 19.39
C LEU A 199 -15.03 -10.59 20.18
N ARG A 200 -14.49 -9.84 21.13
CA ARG A 200 -15.24 -8.82 21.89
C ARG A 200 -15.19 -7.45 21.22
N THR A 201 -14.13 -7.19 20.46
CA THR A 201 -13.87 -5.94 19.73
C THR A 201 -14.16 -6.11 18.24
N SER A 202 -13.99 -5.05 17.44
CA SER A 202 -14.05 -5.15 15.99
C SER A 202 -12.88 -5.99 15.44
N VAL A 203 -13.01 -6.49 14.21
CA VAL A 203 -11.93 -7.26 13.56
C VAL A 203 -10.64 -6.45 13.48
N LEU A 204 -10.73 -5.17 13.12
CA LEU A 204 -9.55 -4.31 13.00
C LEU A 204 -8.89 -4.03 14.36
N GLU A 205 -9.66 -3.83 15.42
CA GLU A 205 -9.10 -3.71 16.78
C GLU A 205 -8.38 -5.00 17.18
N PHE A 206 -8.97 -6.15 16.87
CA PHE A 206 -8.34 -7.44 17.16
C PHE A 206 -7.04 -7.64 16.38
N THR A 207 -6.98 -7.28 15.09
CA THR A 207 -5.73 -7.41 14.30
C THR A 207 -4.61 -6.52 14.87
N GLY A 208 -4.94 -5.39 15.48
CA GLY A 208 -4.01 -4.53 16.20
C GLY A 208 -3.44 -5.14 17.48
N THR A 209 -4.03 -6.23 18.01
CA THR A 209 -3.52 -6.94 19.20
C THR A 209 -2.48 -8.00 18.89
N MET A 210 -2.13 -8.20 17.62
CA MET A 210 -1.08 -9.16 17.26
C MET A 210 0.26 -8.79 17.93
N PRO A 211 1.11 -9.80 18.21
CA PRO A 211 2.37 -9.59 18.96
C PRO A 211 3.27 -8.50 18.36
N LEU A 212 3.24 -8.34 17.03
CA LEU A 212 3.98 -7.32 16.33
C LEU A 212 3.16 -6.77 15.17
N TYR A 213 3.07 -5.44 15.07
CA TYR A 213 2.44 -4.74 13.96
C TYR A 213 3.43 -3.72 13.39
N LEU A 214 3.98 -4.01 12.21
CA LEU A 214 4.98 -3.19 11.53
C LEU A 214 4.29 -2.23 10.56
N VAL A 215 4.35 -0.94 10.84
CA VAL A 215 3.91 0.10 9.90
C VAL A 215 5.10 0.44 8.99
N MET A 216 4.98 0.08 7.71
CA MET A 216 5.99 0.34 6.68
C MET A 216 5.93 1.81 6.23
N GLY A 217 6.15 2.71 7.16
CA GLY A 217 6.08 4.15 7.01
C GLY A 217 6.75 4.84 8.19
N THR A 218 6.48 6.12 8.36
CA THR A 218 7.02 6.94 9.47
C THR A 218 5.89 7.60 10.24
N SER A 219 6.11 7.86 11.53
CA SER A 219 5.11 8.56 12.35
C SER A 219 4.86 10.00 11.87
N GLU A 220 5.84 10.61 11.22
CA GLU A 220 5.76 11.96 10.67
C GLU A 220 4.91 12.05 9.40
N PHE A 221 4.86 10.96 8.63
CA PHE A 221 3.96 10.86 7.48
C PHE A 221 2.56 10.45 7.92
N ASP A 222 2.46 9.61 8.95
CA ASP A 222 1.19 9.19 9.52
C ASP A 222 0.60 10.27 10.44
N TYR A 223 -0.52 10.02 11.06
CA TYR A 223 -1.06 10.91 12.06
C TYR A 223 -0.40 10.65 13.41
N GLU A 224 -0.11 11.71 14.17
CA GLU A 224 0.38 11.56 15.53
C GLU A 224 -0.67 10.84 16.38
N ARG A 225 -0.31 9.66 16.89
CA ARG A 225 -1.20 8.77 17.61
C ARG A 225 -0.59 8.35 18.94
N LYS A 226 -1.27 8.72 20.03
CA LYS A 226 -0.90 8.33 21.39
C LYS A 226 -1.59 7.04 21.85
N ASP A 227 -2.60 6.61 21.10
CA ASP A 227 -3.47 5.47 21.40
C ASP A 227 -3.01 4.16 20.74
N LEU A 228 -1.89 4.19 20.02
CA LEU A 228 -1.36 2.97 19.37
C LEU A 228 -0.89 1.95 20.39
N PRO A 229 -1.25 0.66 20.21
CA PRO A 229 -0.71 -0.43 21.02
C PRO A 229 0.83 -0.46 20.97
N ARG A 230 1.46 -0.95 22.02
CA ARG A 230 2.93 -1.08 22.09
C ARG A 230 3.51 -2.02 21.03
N SER A 231 2.71 -2.95 20.51
CA SER A 231 3.05 -3.86 19.42
C SER A 231 3.25 -3.14 18.08
N VAL A 232 2.67 -1.93 17.89
CA VAL A 232 2.78 -1.16 16.66
C VAL A 232 4.12 -0.43 16.61
N LYS A 233 4.89 -0.67 15.55
CA LYS A 233 6.22 -0.09 15.32
C LYS A 233 6.31 0.49 13.91
N TYR A 234 6.73 1.73 13.79
CA TYR A 234 7.11 2.32 12.51
C TYR A 234 8.51 1.87 12.14
N VAL A 235 8.68 1.34 10.94
CA VAL A 235 9.97 0.82 10.46
C VAL A 235 10.54 1.62 9.28
N GLY A 236 9.77 2.54 8.71
CA GLY A 236 10.14 3.25 7.49
C GLY A 236 9.71 2.50 6.23
N ALA A 237 9.94 3.09 5.08
CA ALA A 237 9.55 2.51 3.81
C ALA A 237 10.34 1.23 3.51
N CYS A 238 9.61 0.14 3.29
CA CYS A 238 10.19 -1.14 2.84
C CYS A 238 10.07 -1.19 1.31
N LEU A 239 11.15 -0.89 0.64
CA LEU A 239 11.19 -0.76 -0.81
C LEU A 239 12.05 -1.89 -1.40
N TRP A 240 11.50 -2.57 -2.38
CA TRP A 240 12.21 -3.50 -3.24
C TRP A 240 12.17 -3.00 -4.67
N ASP A 241 13.33 -2.78 -5.27
CA ASP A 241 13.46 -2.39 -6.66
C ASP A 241 13.72 -3.65 -7.49
N LYS A 242 12.69 -4.11 -8.18
CA LYS A 242 12.72 -5.29 -9.04
C LYS A 242 13.83 -5.24 -10.09
N LEU A 243 14.26 -4.03 -10.45
CA LEU A 243 15.08 -3.80 -11.64
C LEU A 243 16.58 -3.64 -11.37
N ARG A 244 17.07 -4.02 -10.20
CA ARG A 244 18.54 -4.07 -9.96
C ARG A 244 19.31 -4.87 -11.02
N HIS A 245 18.61 -5.68 -11.83
CA HIS A 245 19.18 -6.57 -12.86
C HIS A 245 18.81 -6.19 -14.31
N GLU A 246 17.93 -5.20 -14.51
CA GLU A 246 17.66 -4.68 -15.86
C GLU A 246 18.67 -3.56 -16.18
N ARG A 247 18.98 -3.40 -17.50
CA ARG A 247 19.91 -2.36 -17.94
C ARG A 247 19.39 -0.98 -17.56
N PRO A 248 20.28 -0.04 -17.17
CA PRO A 248 19.90 1.35 -16.97
C PRO A 248 19.09 1.89 -18.15
N SER A 249 18.18 2.80 -17.86
CA SER A 249 17.37 3.44 -18.91
C SER A 249 18.19 4.51 -19.61
N ASP A 250 19.09 4.09 -20.52
CA ASP A 250 20.05 4.97 -21.21
C ASP A 250 19.38 6.20 -21.84
N TRP A 251 18.14 6.06 -22.32
CA TRP A 251 17.36 7.15 -22.88
C TRP A 251 17.08 8.29 -21.91
N LEU A 252 17.09 8.05 -20.59
CA LEU A 252 16.96 9.11 -19.59
C LEU A 252 18.14 10.07 -19.60
N GLU A 253 19.32 9.62 -20.02
CA GLU A 253 20.50 10.46 -20.12
C GLU A 253 20.44 11.45 -21.31
N GLU A 254 19.62 11.13 -22.30
CA GLU A 254 19.40 11.95 -23.50
C GLU A 254 18.43 13.11 -23.25
N LEU A 255 17.64 13.03 -22.15
CA LEU A 255 16.66 14.07 -21.83
C LEU A 255 17.34 15.36 -21.34
N PRO A 256 16.80 16.55 -21.71
CA PRO A 256 17.26 17.85 -21.22
C PRO A 256 17.32 17.91 -19.70
N LYS A 257 18.50 18.22 -19.14
CA LYS A 257 18.75 18.27 -17.69
C LYS A 257 18.48 19.68 -17.11
N ASP A 258 18.34 20.66 -17.93
CA ASP A 258 18.03 22.07 -17.61
C ASP A 258 16.52 22.33 -17.45
N GLN A 259 15.70 21.36 -17.80
CA GLN A 259 14.25 21.43 -17.66
C GLN A 259 13.75 20.58 -16.47
N PRO A 260 12.65 20.97 -15.81
CA PRO A 260 12.05 20.14 -14.76
C PRO A 260 11.47 18.84 -15.34
N TRP A 261 11.68 17.74 -14.64
CA TRP A 261 11.11 16.44 -15.00
C TRP A 261 9.88 16.14 -14.15
N VAL A 262 8.80 15.73 -14.80
CA VAL A 262 7.52 15.36 -14.18
C VAL A 262 7.23 13.92 -14.55
N HIS A 263 6.97 13.09 -13.54
CA HIS A 263 6.57 11.70 -13.75
C HIS A 263 5.10 11.52 -13.40
N ALA A 264 4.35 10.81 -14.25
CA ALA A 264 2.98 10.40 -13.94
C ALA A 264 2.82 8.88 -14.05
N SER A 265 2.19 8.28 -13.01
CA SER A 265 1.90 6.86 -12.96
C SER A 265 0.60 6.59 -12.22
N GLU A 266 -0.23 5.70 -12.77
CA GLU A 266 -1.46 5.23 -12.13
C GLU A 266 -1.23 4.02 -11.20
N GLY A 267 0.01 3.53 -11.11
CA GLY A 267 0.37 2.33 -10.36
C GLY A 267 0.00 1.05 -11.11
N THR A 268 -0.02 -0.06 -10.39
CA THR A 268 -0.19 -1.41 -10.98
C THR A 268 -1.61 -1.96 -10.90
N VAL A 269 -2.49 -1.33 -10.12
CA VAL A 269 -3.86 -1.82 -9.87
C VAL A 269 -4.90 -1.08 -10.71
N HIS A 270 -4.68 0.19 -11.03
CA HIS A 270 -5.65 1.00 -11.75
C HIS A 270 -5.42 0.94 -13.27
N VAL A 271 -6.06 -0.03 -13.93
CA VAL A 271 -5.82 -0.37 -15.35
C VAL A 271 -6.99 -0.10 -16.30
N VAL A 272 -8.18 0.28 -15.80
CA VAL A 272 -9.39 0.35 -16.65
C VAL A 272 -9.42 1.58 -17.55
N SER A 273 -8.98 2.73 -17.06
CA SER A 273 -8.94 3.99 -17.84
C SER A 273 -7.69 4.79 -17.47
N PRO A 274 -6.84 5.16 -18.45
CA PRO A 274 -5.61 5.90 -18.20
C PRO A 274 -5.87 7.40 -18.01
N PHE A 275 -6.84 7.78 -17.17
CA PHE A 275 -7.32 9.15 -17.07
C PHE A 275 -6.26 10.14 -16.54
N VAL A 276 -5.38 9.69 -15.61
CA VAL A 276 -4.28 10.51 -15.11
C VAL A 276 -3.21 10.67 -16.18
N LEU A 277 -2.86 9.59 -16.88
CA LEU A 277 -1.88 9.63 -17.98
C LEU A 277 -2.40 10.47 -19.14
N SER A 278 -3.68 10.33 -19.51
CA SER A 278 -4.33 11.16 -20.53
C SER A 278 -4.34 12.65 -20.15
N ALA A 279 -4.68 12.96 -18.90
CA ALA A 279 -4.67 14.35 -18.42
C ALA A 279 -3.25 14.93 -18.42
N ALA A 280 -2.23 14.15 -18.05
CA ALA A 280 -0.84 14.55 -18.06
C ALA A 280 -0.31 14.74 -19.50
N ALA A 281 -0.56 13.78 -20.39
CA ALA A 281 -0.14 13.86 -21.79
C ALA A 281 -0.67 15.13 -22.49
N ARG A 282 -1.95 15.45 -22.27
CA ARG A 282 -2.61 16.60 -22.90
C ARG A 282 -2.33 17.92 -22.17
N GLY A 283 -2.32 17.89 -20.84
CA GLY A 283 -2.18 19.11 -20.03
C GLY A 283 -0.76 19.66 -19.99
N LEU A 284 0.24 18.81 -20.13
CA LEU A 284 1.66 19.18 -20.06
C LEU A 284 2.36 19.18 -21.41
N ALA A 285 1.60 18.95 -22.50
CA ALA A 285 2.10 18.97 -23.86
C ALA A 285 2.75 20.31 -24.21
N ASN A 286 3.91 20.28 -24.85
CA ASN A 286 4.67 21.42 -25.35
C ASN A 286 5.05 22.46 -24.27
N LEU A 287 5.06 22.08 -23.00
CA LEU A 287 5.58 22.92 -21.92
C LEU A 287 7.12 22.73 -21.79
N PRO A 288 7.85 23.70 -21.22
CA PRO A 288 9.31 23.61 -21.02
C PRO A 288 9.61 22.67 -19.82
N MET A 289 9.25 21.40 -19.97
CA MET A 289 9.48 20.32 -19.00
C MET A 289 9.51 18.97 -19.71
N GLN A 290 10.13 17.97 -19.11
CA GLN A 290 10.09 16.60 -19.58
C GLN A 290 9.03 15.82 -18.80
N VAL A 291 8.12 15.17 -19.51
CA VAL A 291 6.99 14.43 -18.92
C VAL A 291 7.18 12.94 -19.19
N ILE A 292 7.41 12.18 -18.14
CA ILE A 292 7.58 10.73 -18.19
C ILE A 292 6.29 10.07 -17.74
N LEU A 293 5.64 9.30 -18.59
CA LEU A 293 4.42 8.56 -18.31
C LEU A 293 4.75 7.07 -18.24
N THR A 294 4.44 6.40 -17.11
CA THR A 294 4.63 4.95 -17.00
C THR A 294 3.31 4.21 -16.87
N THR A 295 3.18 3.09 -17.62
CA THR A 295 1.97 2.27 -17.64
C THR A 295 1.90 1.28 -16.46
N GLY A 296 2.91 1.25 -15.59
CA GLY A 296 3.00 0.34 -14.44
C GLY A 296 3.39 -1.11 -14.79
N GLY A 297 3.87 -1.33 -16.01
CA GLY A 297 4.34 -2.64 -16.48
C GLY A 297 3.26 -3.61 -16.96
N ASN A 298 1.98 -3.27 -16.80
CA ASN A 298 0.84 -4.15 -17.12
C ASN A 298 0.27 -3.92 -18.51
N ARG A 299 0.61 -2.82 -19.19
CA ARG A 299 0.16 -2.45 -20.52
C ARG A 299 1.32 -1.96 -21.37
N GLU A 300 1.27 -2.25 -22.65
CA GLU A 300 2.16 -1.59 -23.60
C GLU A 300 1.72 -0.14 -23.84
N PRO A 301 2.65 0.80 -24.01
CA PRO A 301 2.32 2.19 -24.32
C PRO A 301 1.37 2.36 -25.51
N SER A 302 1.50 1.50 -26.53
CA SER A 302 0.66 1.49 -27.74
C SER A 302 -0.80 1.08 -27.49
N GLU A 303 -1.10 0.47 -26.37
CA GLU A 303 -2.47 0.07 -25.99
C GLU A 303 -3.26 1.21 -25.36
N LEU A 304 -2.58 2.35 -25.06
CA LEU A 304 -3.22 3.48 -24.39
C LEU A 304 -3.67 4.53 -25.41
N ASP A 305 -4.94 4.89 -25.40
CA ASP A 305 -5.45 6.05 -26.14
C ASP A 305 -5.16 7.35 -25.36
N LEU A 306 -3.96 7.88 -25.55
CA LEU A 306 -3.54 9.16 -24.97
C LEU A 306 -3.72 10.35 -25.91
N GLY A 307 -4.09 10.09 -27.17
CA GLY A 307 -4.09 11.08 -28.27
C GLY A 307 -2.69 11.36 -28.80
N PRO A 308 -2.50 12.46 -29.55
CA PRO A 308 -1.19 12.84 -30.06
C PRO A 308 -0.20 13.11 -28.92
N ILE A 309 0.98 12.50 -29.01
CA ILE A 309 2.04 12.65 -28.02
C ILE A 309 2.97 13.79 -28.44
N ALA A 310 3.11 14.80 -27.58
CA ALA A 310 4.01 15.93 -27.80
C ALA A 310 5.49 15.53 -27.61
N PRO A 311 6.45 16.25 -28.23
CA PRO A 311 7.88 15.92 -28.16
C PRO A 311 8.47 15.87 -26.75
N ASN A 312 7.90 16.59 -25.80
CA ASN A 312 8.32 16.60 -24.40
C ASN A 312 7.66 15.52 -23.53
N VAL A 313 6.83 14.64 -24.13
CA VAL A 313 6.10 13.58 -23.41
C VAL A 313 6.63 12.22 -23.83
N HIS A 314 7.10 11.44 -22.88
CA HIS A 314 7.71 10.13 -23.09
C HIS A 314 6.83 9.07 -22.43
N VAL A 315 6.28 8.16 -23.22
CA VAL A 315 5.41 7.07 -22.72
C VAL A 315 6.20 5.79 -22.74
N VAL A 316 6.41 5.21 -21.56
CA VAL A 316 7.19 3.99 -21.40
C VAL A 316 6.45 2.99 -20.48
N ARG A 317 6.79 1.73 -20.63
CA ARG A 317 6.17 0.67 -19.85
C ARG A 317 6.55 0.77 -18.38
N TRP A 318 7.83 1.01 -18.12
CA TRP A 318 8.42 1.04 -16.77
C TRP A 318 9.72 1.84 -16.75
N VAL A 319 9.99 2.47 -15.61
CA VAL A 319 11.29 3.08 -15.27
C VAL A 319 11.57 2.80 -13.81
N SER A 320 12.82 2.47 -13.47
CA SER A 320 13.24 2.31 -12.08
C SER A 320 13.05 3.61 -11.30
N HIS A 321 12.37 3.53 -10.18
CA HIS A 321 12.24 4.67 -9.28
C HIS A 321 13.60 5.13 -8.73
N THR A 322 14.56 4.21 -8.57
CA THR A 322 15.92 4.54 -8.11
C THR A 322 16.64 5.45 -9.10
N GLU A 323 16.42 5.27 -10.40
CA GLU A 323 17.02 6.12 -11.45
C GLU A 323 16.26 7.43 -11.65
N LEU A 324 14.93 7.36 -11.63
CA LEU A 324 14.08 8.46 -12.01
C LEU A 324 13.88 9.49 -10.89
N LEU A 325 13.58 9.05 -9.67
CA LEU A 325 13.20 9.94 -8.56
C LEU A 325 14.23 11.00 -8.20
N PRO A 326 15.56 10.74 -8.23
CA PRO A 326 16.55 11.77 -7.93
C PRO A 326 16.52 12.98 -8.91
N ARG A 327 15.93 12.77 -10.10
CA ARG A 327 15.86 13.77 -11.18
C ARG A 327 14.51 14.49 -11.24
N LEU A 328 13.51 14.00 -10.49
CA LEU A 328 12.15 14.52 -10.58
C LEU A 328 11.97 15.84 -9.85
N ALA A 329 11.26 16.73 -10.52
CA ALA A 329 10.71 17.93 -9.94
C ALA A 329 9.35 17.67 -9.25
N VAL A 330 8.49 16.83 -9.84
CA VAL A 330 7.15 16.49 -9.33
C VAL A 330 6.77 15.05 -9.72
N MET A 331 6.11 14.35 -8.82
CA MET A 331 5.46 13.06 -9.08
C MET A 331 3.95 13.20 -9.07
N ILE A 332 3.28 12.69 -10.10
CA ILE A 332 1.82 12.60 -10.23
C ILE A 332 1.43 11.13 -10.07
N THR A 333 0.53 10.83 -9.13
CA THR A 333 0.16 9.43 -8.85
C THR A 333 -1.26 9.29 -8.33
N THR A 334 -1.84 8.10 -8.46
CA THR A 334 -3.12 7.77 -7.83
C THR A 334 -3.02 7.54 -6.31
N GLY A 335 -1.83 7.63 -5.73
CA GLY A 335 -1.67 7.59 -4.27
C GLY A 335 -1.40 6.21 -3.67
N GLY A 336 -0.91 5.26 -4.46
CA GLY A 336 -0.45 3.99 -3.90
C GLY A 336 0.65 4.21 -2.85
N SER A 337 0.50 3.58 -1.67
CA SER A 337 1.35 3.82 -0.51
C SER A 337 2.84 3.66 -0.81
N ALA A 338 3.24 2.60 -1.51
CA ALA A 338 4.65 2.38 -1.87
C ALA A 338 5.20 3.50 -2.75
N THR A 339 4.47 3.92 -3.78
CA THR A 339 4.89 5.01 -4.68
C THR A 339 5.03 6.34 -3.95
N VAL A 340 4.05 6.69 -3.10
CA VAL A 340 4.09 7.95 -2.33
C VAL A 340 5.26 7.96 -1.35
N GLN A 341 5.47 6.88 -0.61
CA GLN A 341 6.57 6.81 0.36
C GLN A 341 7.94 6.81 -0.32
N THR A 342 8.09 6.11 -1.44
CA THR A 342 9.33 6.13 -2.24
C THR A 342 9.63 7.54 -2.74
N THR A 343 8.61 8.23 -3.22
CA THR A 343 8.72 9.61 -3.71
C THR A 343 9.11 10.58 -2.60
N LEU A 344 8.44 10.51 -1.44
CA LEU A 344 8.77 11.35 -0.28
C LEU A 344 10.16 11.06 0.27
N ARG A 345 10.59 9.79 0.27
CA ARG A 345 11.95 9.41 0.66
C ARG A 345 13.01 10.04 -0.25
N ALA A 346 12.69 10.26 -1.52
CA ALA A 346 13.54 10.97 -2.47
C ALA A 346 13.43 12.51 -2.36
N GLY A 347 12.59 13.05 -1.48
CA GLY A 347 12.38 14.48 -1.31
C GLY A 347 11.65 15.13 -2.49
N VAL A 348 10.83 14.36 -3.22
CA VAL A 348 10.07 14.83 -4.38
C VAL A 348 8.65 15.18 -3.97
N PRO A 349 8.13 16.38 -4.30
CA PRO A 349 6.73 16.74 -4.04
C PRO A 349 5.77 15.99 -4.94
N LEU A 350 4.51 15.85 -4.49
CA LEU A 350 3.50 15.03 -5.14
C LEU A 350 2.24 15.81 -5.54
N ILE A 351 1.62 15.33 -6.62
CA ILE A 351 0.21 15.60 -6.95
C ILE A 351 -0.49 14.25 -6.89
N VAL A 352 -1.43 14.09 -5.95
CA VAL A 352 -2.12 12.82 -5.72
C VAL A 352 -3.56 12.92 -6.20
N ILE A 353 -3.95 11.96 -7.05
CA ILE A 353 -5.32 11.81 -7.55
C ILE A 353 -5.89 10.49 -6.99
N PRO A 354 -6.38 10.50 -5.73
CA PRO A 354 -6.77 9.27 -5.07
C PRO A 354 -8.01 8.66 -5.70
N THR A 355 -7.98 7.34 -5.92
CA THR A 355 -9.14 6.58 -6.41
C THR A 355 -9.89 5.94 -5.24
N ASP A 356 -9.41 4.84 -4.70
CA ASP A 356 -10.08 3.98 -3.75
C ASP A 356 -9.12 3.43 -2.67
N TRP A 357 -9.61 2.59 -1.79
CA TRP A 357 -8.88 1.91 -0.71
C TRP A 357 -8.17 2.90 0.25
N ASP A 358 -6.87 2.73 0.44
CA ASP A 358 -6.02 3.57 1.29
C ASP A 358 -5.61 4.89 0.61
N LYS A 359 -5.83 5.01 -0.70
CA LYS A 359 -5.33 6.16 -1.47
C LYS A 359 -5.90 7.52 -1.02
N PRO A 360 -7.20 7.65 -0.64
CA PRO A 360 -7.70 8.89 -0.05
C PRO A 360 -6.99 9.26 1.26
N ASP A 361 -6.68 8.27 2.10
CA ASP A 361 -5.98 8.49 3.36
C ASP A 361 -4.52 8.88 3.13
N ILE A 362 -3.87 8.27 2.15
CA ILE A 362 -2.51 8.60 1.73
C ILE A 362 -2.44 10.02 1.14
N ALA A 363 -3.39 10.35 0.25
CA ALA A 363 -3.48 11.69 -0.34
C ALA A 363 -3.67 12.77 0.73
N ARG A 364 -4.52 12.50 1.71
CA ARG A 364 -4.73 13.41 2.84
C ARG A 364 -3.45 13.66 3.64
N ARG A 365 -2.67 12.62 3.90
CA ARG A 365 -1.37 12.74 4.57
C ARG A 365 -0.35 13.55 3.78
N VAL A 366 -0.29 13.35 2.47
CA VAL A 366 0.57 14.17 1.58
C VAL A 366 0.21 15.65 1.70
N VAL A 367 -1.07 15.99 1.68
CA VAL A 367 -1.53 17.38 1.84
C VAL A 367 -1.21 17.92 3.23
N GLU A 368 -1.42 17.14 4.29
CA GLU A 368 -1.17 17.58 5.67
C GLU A 368 0.32 17.73 6.01
N THR A 369 1.19 16.98 5.34
CA THR A 369 2.66 17.20 5.45
C THR A 369 3.11 18.44 4.68
N GLY A 370 2.25 19.00 3.82
CA GLY A 370 2.60 20.09 2.91
C GLY A 370 3.57 19.70 1.80
N ALA A 371 3.78 18.38 1.58
CA ALA A 371 4.69 17.88 0.56
C ALA A 371 4.00 17.71 -0.82
N GLY A 372 2.75 18.16 -0.96
CA GLY A 372 2.04 18.06 -2.22
C GLY A 372 0.58 18.51 -2.12
N VAL A 373 -0.12 18.33 -3.22
CA VAL A 373 -1.54 18.66 -3.37
C VAL A 373 -2.35 17.44 -3.80
N SER A 374 -3.67 17.48 -3.62
CA SER A 374 -4.56 16.43 -4.08
C SER A 374 -5.63 17.01 -5.00
N LEU A 375 -5.96 16.28 -6.06
CA LEU A 375 -7.10 16.51 -6.93
C LEU A 375 -8.03 15.30 -6.84
N THR A 376 -9.34 15.51 -6.83
CA THR A 376 -10.26 14.38 -6.98
C THR A 376 -10.19 13.81 -8.41
N PRO A 377 -10.56 12.55 -8.67
CA PRO A 377 -10.62 12.01 -10.03
C PRO A 377 -11.44 12.88 -11.00
N ALA A 378 -12.57 13.44 -10.53
CA ALA A 378 -13.39 14.37 -11.33
C ALA A 378 -12.70 15.70 -11.63
N GLN A 379 -11.75 16.11 -10.82
CA GLN A 379 -10.95 17.32 -11.03
C GLN A 379 -9.70 17.07 -11.89
N CYS A 380 -9.34 15.81 -12.19
CA CYS A 380 -8.18 15.47 -12.99
C CYS A 380 -8.43 15.75 -14.48
N THR A 381 -8.58 17.03 -14.82
CA THR A 381 -8.63 17.50 -16.22
C THR A 381 -7.25 17.99 -16.64
N PRO A 382 -6.94 18.02 -17.97
CA PRO A 382 -5.67 18.54 -18.47
C PRO A 382 -5.32 19.95 -17.93
N GLN A 383 -6.29 20.86 -17.88
CA GLN A 383 -6.09 22.23 -17.40
C GLN A 383 -5.82 22.31 -15.92
N ARG A 384 -6.56 21.54 -15.10
CA ARG A 384 -6.38 21.54 -13.64
C ARG A 384 -5.10 20.82 -13.25
N LEU A 385 -4.74 19.74 -13.95
CA LEU A 385 -3.48 19.05 -13.70
C LEU A 385 -2.28 19.93 -14.03
N ARG A 386 -2.33 20.65 -15.18
CA ARG A 386 -1.33 21.65 -15.52
C ARG A 386 -1.20 22.72 -14.44
N ALA A 387 -2.29 23.32 -14.03
CA ALA A 387 -2.27 24.34 -12.97
C ALA A 387 -1.71 23.80 -11.64
N ALA A 388 -1.98 22.55 -11.29
CA ALA A 388 -1.42 21.90 -10.11
C ALA A 388 0.10 21.69 -10.24
N VAL A 389 0.59 21.26 -11.41
CA VAL A 389 2.03 21.11 -11.67
C VAL A 389 2.73 22.45 -11.59
N GLU A 390 2.22 23.47 -12.27
CA GLU A 390 2.77 24.84 -12.24
C GLU A 390 2.79 25.38 -10.81
N HIS A 391 1.73 25.17 -10.04
CA HIS A 391 1.66 25.59 -8.62
C HIS A 391 2.70 24.89 -7.76
N VAL A 392 2.86 23.58 -7.88
CA VAL A 392 3.85 22.82 -7.09
C VAL A 392 5.27 23.21 -7.47
N LEU A 393 5.55 23.44 -8.76
CA LEU A 393 6.87 23.86 -9.24
C LEU A 393 7.24 25.29 -8.80
N SER A 394 6.26 26.21 -8.82
CA SER A 394 6.48 27.63 -8.46
C SER A 394 6.49 27.90 -6.96
N THR A 395 6.10 26.94 -6.12
CA THR A 395 5.97 27.10 -4.67
C THR A 395 7.05 26.29 -3.93
N PRO A 396 8.17 26.92 -3.51
CA PRO A 396 9.33 26.21 -2.92
C PRO A 396 9.01 25.39 -1.67
N SER A 397 7.96 25.76 -0.91
CA SER A 397 7.60 25.06 0.32
C SER A 397 7.22 23.60 0.10
N PHE A 398 6.67 23.22 -1.06
CA PHE A 398 6.37 21.81 -1.36
C PHE A 398 7.64 20.97 -1.41
N ARG A 399 8.68 21.45 -2.10
CA ARG A 399 9.98 20.77 -2.17
C ARG A 399 10.64 20.71 -0.78
N GLN A 400 10.63 21.82 -0.03
CA GLN A 400 11.20 21.87 1.31
C GLN A 400 10.49 20.87 2.26
N ASN A 401 9.17 20.77 2.18
CA ASN A 401 8.39 19.84 2.97
C ASN A 401 8.65 18.38 2.55
N ALA A 402 8.76 18.10 1.25
CA ALA A 402 9.15 16.79 0.76
C ALA A 402 10.56 16.39 1.23
N GLN A 403 11.53 17.33 1.26
CA GLN A 403 12.86 17.11 1.81
C GLN A 403 12.83 16.86 3.32
N ARG A 404 11.97 17.56 4.08
CA ARG A 404 11.75 17.26 5.50
C ARG A 404 11.22 15.85 5.70
N MET A 405 10.31 15.40 4.83
CA MET A 405 9.83 14.03 4.85
C MET A 405 10.94 13.03 4.50
N ALA A 406 11.80 13.31 3.52
CA ALA A 406 12.97 12.49 3.21
C ALA A 406 13.88 12.32 4.43
N ALA A 407 14.17 13.41 5.16
CA ALA A 407 14.93 13.37 6.39
C ALA A 407 14.22 12.58 7.51
N ALA A 408 12.87 12.62 7.57
CA ALA A 408 12.10 11.78 8.47
C ALA A 408 12.28 10.29 8.12
N PHE A 409 12.06 9.90 6.86
CA PHE A 409 12.25 8.53 6.40
C PHE A 409 13.67 8.00 6.64
N ALA A 410 14.70 8.85 6.54
CA ALA A 410 16.10 8.46 6.77
C ALA A 410 16.38 8.02 8.22
N ARG A 411 15.55 8.43 9.19
CA ARG A 411 15.69 8.02 10.60
C ARG A 411 15.19 6.61 10.88
N TYR A 412 14.46 6.02 9.94
CA TYR A 412 13.91 4.67 10.07
C TYR A 412 14.73 3.70 9.21
N GLY A 413 14.99 2.53 9.75
CA GLY A 413 15.88 1.58 9.10
C GLY A 413 15.28 0.79 7.93
N GLY A 414 13.98 0.93 7.63
CA GLY A 414 13.31 0.20 6.56
C GLY A 414 13.35 -1.32 6.77
N PRO A 415 13.66 -2.13 5.70
CA PRO A 415 13.71 -3.57 5.78
C PRO A 415 14.64 -4.12 6.87
N PRO A 416 15.86 -3.58 7.11
CA PRO A 416 16.69 -3.99 8.24
C PRO A 416 16.04 -3.83 9.61
N ALA A 417 15.36 -2.70 9.87
CA ALA A 417 14.65 -2.50 11.13
C ALA A 417 13.45 -3.43 11.30
N ALA A 418 12.73 -3.73 10.20
CA ALA A 418 11.68 -4.74 10.22
C ALA A 418 12.24 -6.13 10.52
N ALA A 419 13.37 -6.51 9.92
CA ALA A 419 14.04 -7.78 10.17
C ALA A 419 14.48 -7.91 11.64
N ASP A 420 15.07 -6.87 12.24
CA ASP A 420 15.45 -6.86 13.67
C ASP A 420 14.27 -7.19 14.60
N LEU A 421 13.10 -6.61 14.31
CA LEU A 421 11.89 -6.85 15.10
C LEU A 421 11.32 -8.24 14.87
N LEU A 422 11.37 -8.75 13.65
CA LEU A 422 10.94 -10.11 13.32
C LEU A 422 11.85 -11.17 13.96
N GLU A 423 13.16 -10.95 13.99
CA GLU A 423 14.11 -11.82 14.68
C GLU A 423 13.86 -11.84 16.19
N ARG A 424 13.53 -10.69 16.80
CA ARG A 424 13.15 -10.61 18.22
C ARG A 424 11.86 -11.37 18.50
N LEU A 425 10.87 -11.28 17.60
CA LEU A 425 9.63 -12.03 17.71
C LEU A 425 9.87 -13.53 17.63
N ALA A 426 10.67 -13.99 16.66
CA ALA A 426 11.04 -15.39 16.50
C ALA A 426 11.81 -15.94 17.71
N ALA A 427 12.58 -15.08 18.40
CA ALA A 427 13.32 -15.43 19.61
C ALA A 427 12.50 -15.35 20.90
N GLY A 428 11.18 -15.06 20.83
CA GLY A 428 10.30 -14.86 21.99
C GLY A 428 10.64 -13.63 22.84
N ARG A 429 11.35 -12.64 22.28
CA ARG A 429 11.83 -11.44 22.99
C ARG A 429 10.92 -10.23 22.86
N ILE A 430 9.84 -10.33 22.12
CA ILE A 430 8.76 -9.33 22.09
C ILE A 430 7.67 -9.91 22.98
N PRO A 431 7.27 -9.25 24.06
CA PRO A 431 6.15 -9.70 24.87
C PRO A 431 4.89 -9.68 24.02
N ALA A 432 4.12 -10.77 24.13
CA ALA A 432 2.82 -10.91 23.50
C ALA A 432 1.83 -9.84 24.01
#